data_511e028853937beb26d516ceaf33caa2
#
_entry.id   511e028853937beb26d516ceaf33caa2
#
_cell.length_a   1.000
_cell.length_b   1.000
_cell.length_c   1.000
_cell.angle_alpha   90.00
_cell.angle_beta   90.00
_cell.angle_gamma   90.00
#
_symmetry.space_group_name_H-M   'P 1'
#
loop_
_entity.id
_entity.type
_entity.pdbx_description
1 polymer ?
#
loop_
_entity_poly.entity_id
_entity_poly.type
_entity_poly.pdbx_seq_one_letter_code
_entity_poly.pdbx_strand_id
1 'polypeptide(L)'
;MSISKIKKDLEGQKKFPPVDQWNPDLCEGQEFFIDREGNWFYNHSPIKNKKLINLFSTVIRNDDNNYFLVTPVEKVSVKVELAPYKVIDFEISKNNIKLFTNMNYDFELNALNTTRLIAYNNSEIPLVHVRNNIEGFFDRNIYYLSLIHI
;
A
#
# COMPACT_ATOMS: atom_id res chain seq x y z
N MET A 1 10.57 -19.40 -4.26
CA MET A 1 9.84 -18.29 -4.90
C MET A 1 10.81 -17.16 -5.25
N SER A 2 10.61 -16.52 -6.37
CA SER A 2 11.39 -15.36 -6.81
C SER A 2 10.47 -14.21 -7.19
N ILE A 3 11.02 -13.01 -7.26
CA ILE A 3 10.27 -11.84 -7.74
C ILE A 3 9.74 -12.08 -9.15
N SER A 4 10.53 -12.69 -10.04
CA SER A 4 10.09 -12.99 -11.41
C SER A 4 8.89 -13.93 -11.44
N LYS A 5 8.80 -14.88 -10.53
CA LYS A 5 7.68 -15.80 -10.45
C LYS A 5 6.42 -15.08 -9.99
N ILE A 6 6.53 -14.20 -8.99
CA ILE A 6 5.39 -13.39 -8.53
C ILE A 6 4.88 -12.53 -9.69
N LYS A 7 5.78 -11.86 -10.40
CA LYS A 7 5.43 -11.03 -11.54
C LYS A 7 4.67 -11.83 -12.60
N LYS A 8 5.15 -13.03 -12.92
CA LYS A 8 4.52 -13.90 -13.92
C LYS A 8 3.13 -14.33 -13.48
N ASP A 9 2.97 -14.69 -12.18
CA ASP A 9 1.67 -15.09 -11.63
C ASP A 9 0.64 -13.98 -11.69
N LEU A 10 1.08 -12.71 -11.67
CA LEU A 10 0.18 -11.56 -11.69
C LEU A 10 -0.10 -11.01 -13.08
N GLU A 11 0.65 -11.42 -14.09
CA GLU A 11 0.39 -11.00 -15.47
C GLU A 11 -0.98 -11.48 -15.91
N GLY A 12 -1.74 -10.57 -16.51
CA GLY A 12 -3.10 -10.88 -16.98
C GLY A 12 -4.18 -10.79 -15.91
N GLN A 13 -3.83 -10.48 -14.66
CA GLN A 13 -4.80 -10.27 -13.60
C GLN A 13 -5.48 -8.90 -13.74
N LYS A 14 -6.64 -8.76 -13.11
CA LYS A 14 -7.34 -7.48 -13.04
C LYS A 14 -6.53 -6.47 -12.20
N LYS A 15 -6.88 -5.17 -12.30
CA LYS A 15 -6.19 -4.09 -11.56
C LYS A 15 -6.07 -4.39 -10.06
N PHE A 16 -7.13 -4.91 -9.45
CA PHE A 16 -7.11 -5.41 -8.07
C PHE A 16 -7.60 -6.84 -8.07
N PRO A 17 -6.67 -7.81 -8.13
CA PRO A 17 -7.05 -9.22 -8.11
C PRO A 17 -7.82 -9.60 -6.85
N PRO A 18 -8.66 -10.65 -6.90
CA PRO A 18 -9.47 -11.07 -5.76
C PRO A 18 -8.66 -11.82 -4.71
N VAL A 19 -7.74 -11.12 -4.06
CA VAL A 19 -6.78 -11.73 -3.10
C VAL A 19 -7.47 -12.41 -1.92
N ASP A 20 -8.68 -11.96 -1.54
CA ASP A 20 -9.41 -12.53 -0.42
C ASP A 20 -9.93 -13.94 -0.72
N GLN A 21 -9.97 -14.33 -1.99
CA GLN A 21 -10.40 -15.65 -2.42
C GLN A 21 -9.25 -16.66 -2.47
N TRP A 22 -8.02 -16.21 -2.31
CA TRP A 22 -6.83 -17.05 -2.43
C TRP A 22 -6.28 -17.39 -1.05
N ASN A 23 -5.96 -18.66 -0.85
CA ASN A 23 -5.56 -19.14 0.47
C ASN A 23 -4.37 -20.10 0.40
N PRO A 24 -3.28 -19.68 -0.28
CA PRO A 24 -2.09 -20.51 -0.38
C PRO A 24 -1.32 -20.55 0.94
N ASP A 25 -0.42 -21.53 1.08
CA ASP A 25 0.47 -21.62 2.21
C ASP A 25 1.47 -20.46 2.23
N LEU A 26 1.89 -20.08 3.42
CA LEU A 26 2.92 -19.04 3.59
C LEU A 26 4.26 -19.55 3.07
N CYS A 27 4.89 -18.73 2.23
CA CYS A 27 6.23 -18.98 1.72
C CYS A 27 7.25 -18.47 2.74
N GLU A 28 7.82 -19.38 3.51
CA GLU A 28 8.79 -19.02 4.54
C GLU A 28 10.15 -18.63 3.96
N GLY A 29 10.91 -17.83 4.71
CA GLY A 29 12.24 -17.39 4.31
C GLY A 29 12.25 -16.26 3.29
N GLN A 30 11.08 -15.70 2.97
CA GLN A 30 10.94 -14.61 2.01
C GLN A 30 10.14 -13.48 2.66
N GLU A 31 10.60 -12.26 2.50
CA GLU A 31 9.95 -11.12 3.12
C GLU A 31 10.12 -9.86 2.29
N PHE A 32 9.03 -9.13 2.14
CA PHE A 32 9.05 -7.76 1.64
C PHE A 32 9.01 -6.79 2.82
N PHE A 33 9.59 -5.62 2.63
CA PHE A 33 9.54 -4.56 3.63
C PHE A 33 9.22 -3.24 2.95
N ILE A 34 8.28 -2.49 3.54
CA ILE A 34 7.93 -1.14 3.10
C ILE A 34 8.31 -0.20 4.24
N ASP A 35 9.28 0.68 3.99
CA ASP A 35 9.79 1.57 5.04
C ASP A 35 8.89 2.81 5.22
N ARG A 36 9.27 3.66 6.18
CA ARG A 36 8.54 4.88 6.55
C ARG A 36 8.44 5.91 5.42
N GLU A 37 9.24 5.76 4.38
CA GLU A 37 9.25 6.67 3.23
C GLU A 37 8.53 6.08 2.01
N GLY A 38 8.02 4.85 2.16
CA GLY A 38 7.32 4.16 1.08
C GLY A 38 8.23 3.39 0.15
N ASN A 39 9.49 3.19 0.51
CA ASN A 39 10.43 2.40 -0.27
C ASN A 39 10.22 0.91 -0.01
N TRP A 40 10.35 0.12 -1.07
CA TRP A 40 10.15 -1.33 -1.01
C TRP A 40 11.47 -2.09 -1.06
N PHE A 41 11.54 -3.14 -0.27
CA PHE A 41 12.71 -4.04 -0.19
C PHE A 41 12.23 -5.48 -0.27
N TYR A 42 13.07 -6.33 -0.88
CA TYR A 42 12.87 -7.77 -0.91
C TYR A 42 14.10 -8.44 -0.32
N ASN A 43 13.92 -9.19 0.77
CA ASN A 43 15.02 -9.82 1.51
C ASN A 43 16.19 -8.85 1.72
N HIS A 44 15.89 -7.64 2.21
CA HIS A 44 16.83 -6.55 2.52
C HIS A 44 17.43 -5.82 1.31
N SER A 45 17.08 -6.21 0.09
CA SER A 45 17.57 -5.52 -1.13
C SER A 45 16.51 -4.56 -1.65
N PRO A 46 16.86 -3.30 -1.95
CA PRO A 46 15.90 -2.34 -2.46
C PRO A 46 15.36 -2.74 -3.83
N ILE A 47 14.07 -2.57 -4.01
CA ILE A 47 13.41 -2.77 -5.30
C ILE A 47 13.29 -1.41 -5.97
N LYS A 48 13.90 -1.23 -7.13
CA LYS A 48 13.91 0.04 -7.86
C LYS A 48 12.95 0.06 -9.05
N ASN A 49 12.48 -1.08 -9.51
CA ASN A 49 11.57 -1.17 -10.64
C ASN A 49 10.17 -0.74 -10.22
N LYS A 50 9.78 0.47 -10.63
CA LYS A 50 8.50 1.09 -10.25
C LYS A 50 7.29 0.28 -10.74
N LYS A 51 7.36 -0.27 -11.95
CA LYS A 51 6.26 -1.07 -12.49
C LYS A 51 6.05 -2.33 -11.68
N LEU A 52 7.14 -2.93 -11.21
CA LEU A 52 7.09 -4.14 -10.40
C LEU A 52 6.47 -3.83 -9.03
N ILE A 53 6.87 -2.74 -8.40
CA ILE A 53 6.30 -2.30 -7.13
C ILE A 53 4.80 -2.02 -7.28
N ASN A 54 4.41 -1.31 -8.33
CA ASN A 54 3.00 -1.03 -8.60
C ASN A 54 2.19 -2.32 -8.73
N LEU A 55 2.74 -3.31 -9.42
CA LEU A 55 2.09 -4.61 -9.59
C LEU A 55 1.94 -5.32 -8.24
N PHE A 56 2.98 -5.36 -7.44
CA PHE A 56 2.94 -6.00 -6.12
C PHE A 56 1.94 -5.31 -5.19
N SER A 57 1.81 -3.99 -5.27
CA SER A 57 0.88 -3.25 -4.42
C SER A 57 -0.57 -3.65 -4.65
N THR A 58 -0.90 -4.17 -5.83
CA THR A 58 -2.28 -4.59 -6.16
C THR A 58 -2.69 -5.89 -5.44
N VAL A 59 -1.75 -6.64 -4.93
CA VAL A 59 -2.01 -7.93 -4.27
C VAL A 59 -1.67 -7.93 -2.79
N ILE A 60 -1.49 -6.77 -2.20
CA ILE A 60 -1.34 -6.65 -0.75
C ILE A 60 -2.67 -6.98 -0.08
N ARG A 61 -2.59 -7.83 0.96
CA ARG A 61 -3.73 -8.18 1.79
C ARG A 61 -3.38 -7.98 3.25
N ASN A 62 -4.33 -7.45 4.02
CA ASN A 62 -4.19 -7.27 5.46
C ASN A 62 -5.01 -8.35 6.18
N ASP A 63 -4.32 -9.25 6.86
CA ASP A 63 -4.92 -10.30 7.68
C ASP A 63 -4.62 -9.98 9.15
N ASP A 64 -5.58 -9.37 9.84
CA ASP A 64 -5.46 -9.02 11.27
C ASP A 64 -4.20 -8.19 11.59
N ASN A 65 -3.97 -7.15 10.79
CA ASN A 65 -2.82 -6.23 10.88
C ASN A 65 -1.48 -6.85 10.46
N ASN A 66 -1.51 -8.02 9.84
CA ASN A 66 -0.35 -8.61 9.19
C ASN A 66 -0.54 -8.51 7.69
N TYR A 67 0.46 -7.98 7.00
CA TYR A 67 0.37 -7.76 5.56
C TYR A 67 1.07 -8.86 4.79
N PHE A 68 0.48 -9.22 3.65
CA PHE A 68 1.01 -10.25 2.77
C PHE A 68 0.83 -9.84 1.32
N LEU A 69 1.74 -10.28 0.45
CA LEU A 69 1.47 -10.36 -0.99
C LEU A 69 0.88 -11.73 -1.26
N VAL A 70 -0.28 -11.77 -1.87
CA VAL A 70 -1.00 -13.03 -2.11
C VAL A 70 -1.24 -13.22 -3.60
N THR A 71 -0.85 -14.40 -4.10
CA THR A 71 -1.19 -14.87 -5.45
C THR A 71 -1.99 -16.16 -5.31
N PRO A 72 -2.55 -16.71 -6.40
CA PRO A 72 -3.26 -17.99 -6.28
C PRO A 72 -2.43 -19.13 -5.72
N VAL A 73 -1.10 -19.06 -5.83
CA VAL A 73 -0.21 -20.16 -5.45
C VAL A 73 0.75 -19.83 -4.31
N GLU A 74 0.90 -18.57 -3.95
CA GLU A 74 1.90 -18.15 -2.98
C GLU A 74 1.42 -17.00 -2.09
N LYS A 75 1.91 -17.00 -0.86
CA LYS A 75 1.66 -15.94 0.13
C LYS A 75 3.00 -15.57 0.76
N VAL A 76 3.39 -14.30 0.69
CA VAL A 76 4.67 -13.82 1.17
C VAL A 76 4.46 -12.68 2.16
N SER A 77 5.16 -12.73 3.29
CA SER A 77 5.07 -11.71 4.33
C SER A 77 5.56 -10.35 3.84
N VAL A 78 4.84 -9.30 4.22
CA VAL A 78 5.25 -7.91 4.01
C VAL A 78 5.29 -7.22 5.37
N LYS A 79 6.46 -6.76 5.77
CA LYS A 79 6.59 -5.91 6.95
C LYS A 79 6.41 -4.47 6.54
N VAL A 80 5.63 -3.72 7.30
CA VAL A 80 5.27 -2.35 6.96
C VAL A 80 5.58 -1.46 8.17
N GLU A 81 6.36 -0.43 7.95
CA GLU A 81 6.75 0.46 9.05
C GLU A 81 5.60 1.40 9.44
N LEU A 82 4.90 1.98 8.49
CA LEU A 82 3.75 2.86 8.73
C LEU A 82 2.49 2.31 8.09
N ALA A 83 2.44 2.25 6.77
CA ALA A 83 1.30 1.76 5.99
C ALA A 83 1.76 1.36 4.60
N PRO A 84 0.97 0.51 3.89
CA PRO A 84 1.38 0.04 2.56
C PRO A 84 1.44 1.12 1.49
N TYR A 85 0.60 2.15 1.58
CA TYR A 85 0.56 3.22 0.59
C TYR A 85 1.09 4.52 1.18
N LYS A 86 1.62 5.37 0.31
CA LYS A 86 2.01 6.74 0.66
C LYS A 86 1.22 7.72 -0.21
N VAL A 87 0.52 8.66 0.42
CA VAL A 87 -0.18 9.72 -0.30
C VAL A 87 0.84 10.80 -0.63
N ILE A 88 1.04 11.06 -1.91
CA ILE A 88 2.10 11.94 -2.41
C ILE A 88 1.59 13.24 -3.01
N ASP A 89 0.29 13.34 -3.30
CA ASP A 89 -0.28 14.52 -3.92
C ASP A 89 -1.79 14.55 -3.72
N PHE A 90 -2.40 15.70 -4.00
CA PHE A 90 -3.84 15.85 -3.96
C PHE A 90 -4.31 16.84 -5.01
N GLU A 91 -5.60 16.73 -5.40
CA GLU A 91 -6.24 17.63 -6.34
C GLU A 91 -7.62 17.98 -5.82
N ILE A 92 -7.95 19.26 -5.85
CA ILE A 92 -9.25 19.75 -5.36
C ILE A 92 -10.09 20.17 -6.55
N SER A 93 -11.32 19.66 -6.62
CA SER A 93 -12.31 20.07 -7.61
C SER A 93 -13.71 20.03 -7.01
N LYS A 94 -14.49 21.11 -7.16
CA LYS A 94 -15.92 21.20 -6.80
C LYS A 94 -16.31 20.49 -5.50
N ASN A 95 -15.64 20.75 -4.40
CA ASN A 95 -15.90 20.15 -3.09
C ASN A 95 -15.39 18.71 -2.96
N ASN A 96 -14.65 18.20 -3.94
CA ASN A 96 -14.04 16.90 -3.86
C ASN A 96 -12.52 17.03 -3.74
N ILE A 97 -11.93 16.13 -2.97
CA ILE A 97 -10.48 16.02 -2.85
C ILE A 97 -10.08 14.65 -3.38
N LYS A 98 -9.23 14.64 -4.38
CA LYS A 98 -8.65 13.41 -4.90
C LYS A 98 -7.24 13.26 -4.34
N LEU A 99 -6.93 12.10 -3.79
CA LEU A 99 -5.62 11.78 -3.25
C LEU A 99 -4.89 10.83 -4.19
N PHE A 100 -3.61 11.10 -4.41
CA PHE A 100 -2.75 10.30 -5.28
C PHE A 100 -1.74 9.55 -4.43
N THR A 101 -1.63 8.25 -4.66
CA THR A 101 -0.65 7.41 -3.97
C THR A 101 0.61 7.25 -4.80
N ASN A 102 1.66 6.75 -4.16
CA ASN A 102 2.92 6.41 -4.81
C ASN A 102 2.83 5.10 -5.65
N MET A 103 1.67 4.44 -5.66
CA MET A 103 1.49 3.15 -6.32
C MET A 103 0.57 3.22 -7.55
N ASN A 104 0.58 4.35 -8.25
CA ASN A 104 -0.24 4.56 -9.45
C ASN A 104 -1.73 4.29 -9.22
N TYR A 105 -2.21 4.64 -8.05
CA TYR A 105 -3.60 4.53 -7.64
C TYR A 105 -4.04 5.84 -7.00
N ASP A 106 -5.21 6.33 -7.39
CA ASP A 106 -5.80 7.53 -6.82
C ASP A 106 -7.23 7.23 -6.38
N PHE A 107 -7.70 7.99 -5.41
CA PHE A 107 -9.05 7.82 -4.88
C PHE A 107 -9.59 9.15 -4.36
N GLU A 108 -10.91 9.27 -4.28
CA GLU A 108 -11.55 10.43 -3.71
C GLU A 108 -11.68 10.29 -2.20
N LEU A 109 -11.32 11.35 -1.47
CA LEU A 109 -11.51 11.40 -0.03
C LEU A 109 -13.00 11.67 0.25
N ASN A 110 -13.66 10.74 0.90
CA ASN A 110 -15.08 10.84 1.24
C ASN A 110 -15.36 10.21 2.60
N ALA A 111 -16.62 10.09 2.98
CA ALA A 111 -17.01 9.56 4.29
C ALA A 111 -16.58 8.10 4.52
N LEU A 112 -16.30 7.34 3.45
CA LEU A 112 -15.83 5.96 3.54
C LEU A 112 -14.31 5.88 3.75
N ASN A 113 -13.57 6.95 3.45
CA ASN A 113 -12.13 7.02 3.61
C ASN A 113 -11.81 7.71 4.93
N THR A 114 -11.86 6.95 6.01
CA THR A 114 -11.61 7.48 7.35
C THR A 114 -10.13 7.76 7.55
N THR A 115 -9.84 8.79 8.34
CA THR A 115 -8.47 9.16 8.73
C THR A 115 -8.29 8.91 10.22
N ARG A 116 -7.05 8.59 10.62
CA ARG A 116 -6.67 8.43 12.02
C ARG A 116 -5.21 8.80 12.23
N LEU A 117 -4.83 9.04 13.46
CA LEU A 117 -3.45 9.34 13.82
C LEU A 117 -2.83 8.16 14.54
N ILE A 118 -1.57 7.85 14.25
CA ILE A 118 -0.81 6.84 14.98
C ILE A 118 0.44 7.50 15.57
N ALA A 119 0.88 6.99 16.71
CA ALA A 119 2.11 7.46 17.34
C ALA A 119 3.31 6.75 16.71
N TYR A 120 4.32 7.53 16.33
CA TYR A 120 5.57 7.02 15.77
C TYR A 120 6.71 7.98 16.10
N ASN A 121 7.74 7.49 16.80
CA ASN A 121 8.93 8.30 17.18
C ASN A 121 8.58 9.67 17.77
N ASN A 122 7.69 9.70 18.77
CA ASN A 122 7.24 10.91 19.45
C ASN A 122 6.49 11.90 18.54
N SER A 123 6.01 11.44 17.39
CA SER A 123 5.19 12.23 16.48
C SER A 123 3.88 11.51 16.20
N GLU A 124 2.88 12.25 15.78
CA GLU A 124 1.63 11.67 15.29
C GLU A 124 1.66 11.66 13.78
N ILE A 125 1.42 10.50 13.19
CA ILE A 125 1.42 10.32 11.74
C ILE A 125 -0.03 10.08 11.29
N PRO A 126 -0.54 10.89 10.36
CA PRO A 126 -1.89 10.68 9.85
C PRO A 126 -1.92 9.53 8.83
N LEU A 127 -2.92 8.68 8.99
CA LEU A 127 -3.22 7.59 8.06
C LEU A 127 -4.60 7.81 7.47
N VAL A 128 -4.81 7.30 6.27
CA VAL A 128 -6.11 7.36 5.60
C VAL A 128 -6.45 5.98 5.03
N HIS A 129 -7.72 5.62 5.08
CA HIS A 129 -8.22 4.41 4.42
C HIS A 129 -8.10 4.59 2.90
N VAL A 130 -7.43 3.68 2.23
CA VAL A 130 -7.21 3.72 0.78
C VAL A 130 -8.18 2.78 0.05
N ARG A 131 -8.15 1.51 0.38
CA ARG A 131 -9.06 0.50 -0.18
C ARG A 131 -9.16 -0.70 0.74
N ASN A 132 -10.28 -1.39 0.73
CA ASN A 132 -10.53 -2.55 1.61
C ASN A 132 -10.14 -2.20 3.06
N ASN A 133 -9.30 -2.98 3.71
CA ASN A 133 -8.76 -2.68 5.04
C ASN A 133 -7.28 -2.27 4.98
N ILE A 134 -6.89 -1.59 3.91
CA ILE A 134 -5.52 -1.14 3.66
C ILE A 134 -5.48 0.37 3.73
N GLU A 135 -4.53 0.89 4.50
CA GLU A 135 -4.34 2.31 4.70
C GLU A 135 -3.10 2.84 3.98
N GLY A 136 -3.04 4.16 3.88
CA GLY A 136 -1.86 4.88 3.44
C GLY A 136 -1.47 5.92 4.47
N PHE A 137 -0.23 6.34 4.47
CA PHE A 137 0.22 7.47 5.27
C PHE A 137 0.43 8.69 4.37
N PHE A 138 0.21 9.86 4.93
CA PHE A 138 0.42 11.09 4.19
C PHE A 138 1.89 11.48 4.23
N ASP A 139 2.42 11.92 3.08
CA ASP A 139 3.58 12.79 3.13
C ASP A 139 3.18 14.01 3.99
N ARG A 140 4.05 14.42 4.91
CA ARG A 140 3.70 15.43 5.91
C ARG A 140 3.20 16.73 5.30
N ASN A 141 3.86 17.20 4.26
CA ASN A 141 3.47 18.45 3.60
C ASN A 141 2.11 18.32 2.90
N ILE A 142 1.83 17.15 2.32
CA ILE A 142 0.56 16.91 1.63
C ILE A 142 -0.60 16.90 2.62
N TYR A 143 -0.43 16.34 3.80
CA TYR A 143 -1.48 16.33 4.82
C TYR A 143 -1.86 17.76 5.23
N TYR A 144 -0.89 18.60 5.54
CA TYR A 144 -1.16 19.99 5.94
C TYR A 144 -1.81 20.77 4.82
N LEU A 145 -1.34 20.63 3.59
CA LEU A 145 -1.91 21.33 2.44
C LEU A 145 -3.35 20.89 2.18
N SER A 146 -3.66 19.63 2.33
CA SER A 146 -5.04 19.13 2.12
C SER A 146 -5.98 19.63 3.23
N LEU A 147 -5.51 19.77 4.46
CA LEU A 147 -6.31 20.29 5.57
C LEU A 147 -6.76 21.73 5.38
N ILE A 148 -5.93 22.55 4.76
CA ILE A 148 -6.25 23.97 4.51
C ILE A 148 -7.50 24.10 3.63
N HIS A 149 -7.80 23.08 2.84
CA HIS A 149 -8.88 23.11 1.85
C HIS A 149 -10.11 22.30 2.24
N ILE A 150 -10.12 21.70 3.39
CA ILE A 150 -11.27 20.93 3.89
C ILE A 150 -12.28 21.86 4.58
#